data_f421d3220ecd1276139fe227068b560e
#
_entry.id   f421d3220ecd1276139fe227068b560e
#
_cell.length_a   1.000
_cell.length_b   1.000
_cell.length_c   1.000
_cell.angle_alpha   90.00
_cell.angle_beta   90.00
_cell.angle_gamma   90.00
#
_symmetry.space_group_name_H-M   'P 1'
#
loop_
_entity.id
_entity.type
_entity.pdbx_description
1 polymer ?
#
loop_
_entity_poly.entity_id
_entity_poly.type
_entity_poly.pdbx_seq_one_letter_code
_entity_poly.pdbx_strand_id
1 'polypeptide(L)'
;MKRIFALVSISILGACDQSAPPSTSPVPQPAVTESAPVVEAEPAEEPAPEASASVDVSDLSEVVQDLYRQMKEKKVLQDKLWAAAVAINDYNHVGTYYNEYHMPEHSCYVLGRLLKQDKYIAGTVMTYDPDYVTATTDNAQDLRVMAVSLSNFNSVANAIIGESHDERVIEWNLDCVGKFGIPREASIEQVGQSSFYVIKAEGRVLQVLGDIEKGFAQKVVDAVEANPDVEQVALGSGGGYVLEAIAAGRYIRSKGLDTSLWNNCYSACPLVFMGGVGRVNWSPYGDLGFHQVADENGTAVPVGHPIYQAIFDYTSEMGVDPAYVLKRMWSSPPSGMTMVEGQEDELCDARIITWVQRGCSKPN
;
A
#
# COMPACT_ATOMS: atom_id res chain seq x y z
N MET A 1 -4.78 20.47 -57.37
CA MET A 1 -6.23 20.14 -57.44
C MET A 1 -6.84 20.43 -56.12
N LYS A 2 -7.57 21.52 -56.02
CA LYS A 2 -8.28 21.97 -54.79
C LYS A 2 -9.60 21.17 -54.71
N ARG A 3 -9.89 20.56 -53.55
CA ARG A 3 -11.26 20.13 -53.23
C ARG A 3 -11.70 20.82 -51.93
N ILE A 4 -12.67 21.64 -52.10
CA ILE A 4 -13.49 22.35 -51.13
C ILE A 4 -14.49 21.33 -50.57
N PHE A 5 -14.62 21.23 -49.26
CA PHE A 5 -15.80 20.61 -48.64
C PHE A 5 -16.52 21.63 -47.76
N ALA A 6 -17.79 21.74 -48.03
CA ALA A 6 -18.73 22.71 -47.47
C ALA A 6 -19.20 22.27 -46.08
N LEU A 7 -19.31 23.26 -45.17
CA LEU A 7 -19.99 23.17 -43.89
C LEU A 7 -21.53 23.13 -44.12
N VAL A 8 -22.18 22.15 -43.52
CA VAL A 8 -23.62 22.17 -43.33
C VAL A 8 -23.92 22.28 -41.84
N SER A 9 -24.38 23.48 -41.44
CA SER A 9 -24.92 23.72 -40.10
C SER A 9 -26.38 23.33 -40.06
N ILE A 10 -26.76 22.43 -39.16
CA ILE A 10 -28.15 22.13 -38.84
C ILE A 10 -28.39 22.59 -37.40
N SER A 11 -29.16 23.68 -37.28
CA SER A 11 -29.72 24.17 -36.03
C SER A 11 -31.04 23.44 -35.76
N ILE A 12 -31.13 22.71 -34.64
CA ILE A 12 -32.39 22.20 -34.12
C ILE A 12 -32.69 22.93 -32.82
N LEU A 13 -33.69 23.81 -32.88
CA LEU A 13 -34.34 24.41 -31.72
C LEU A 13 -35.37 23.39 -31.21
N GLY A 14 -35.14 22.85 -30.00
CA GLY A 14 -36.10 22.05 -29.26
C GLY A 14 -36.49 22.76 -27.97
N ALA A 15 -37.79 23.10 -27.87
CA ALA A 15 -38.41 23.76 -26.75
C ALA A 15 -38.40 22.90 -25.48
N CYS A 16 -38.00 23.46 -24.34
CA CYS A 16 -38.16 22.85 -23.04
C CYS A 16 -39.57 23.05 -22.51
N ASP A 17 -40.30 21.94 -22.35
CA ASP A 17 -41.54 21.89 -21.61
C ASP A 17 -41.25 21.68 -20.13
N GLN A 18 -41.66 22.66 -19.28
CA GLN A 18 -41.49 22.60 -17.81
C GLN A 18 -42.72 21.93 -17.22
N SER A 19 -42.61 20.67 -16.87
CA SER A 19 -43.57 19.99 -16.02
C SER A 19 -43.13 20.03 -14.57
N ALA A 20 -44.00 20.54 -13.69
CA ALA A 20 -43.79 20.69 -12.24
C ALA A 20 -43.66 19.31 -11.53
N PRO A 21 -42.90 19.25 -10.41
CA PRO A 21 -42.74 18.01 -9.67
C PRO A 21 -44.00 17.63 -8.88
N PRO A 22 -44.27 16.33 -8.69
CA PRO A 22 -45.41 15.88 -7.90
C PRO A 22 -45.22 16.13 -6.42
N SER A 23 -46.29 16.56 -5.75
CA SER A 23 -46.46 16.77 -4.33
C SER A 23 -46.20 15.48 -3.55
N THR A 24 -45.26 15.51 -2.63
CA THR A 24 -44.97 14.41 -1.67
C THR A 24 -45.92 14.49 -0.47
N SER A 25 -46.76 13.47 -0.31
CA SER A 25 -47.51 13.24 0.91
C SER A 25 -46.63 12.85 2.07
N PRO A 26 -46.89 13.24 3.33
CA PRO A 26 -46.06 12.95 4.47
C PRO A 26 -46.12 11.47 4.83
N VAL A 27 -44.90 10.89 5.07
CA VAL A 27 -44.73 9.53 5.60
C VAL A 27 -45.05 9.54 7.10
N PRO A 28 -45.85 8.59 7.63
CA PRO A 28 -46.16 8.51 9.08
C PRO A 28 -44.92 8.10 9.87
N GLN A 29 -44.65 8.83 10.96
CA GLN A 29 -43.61 8.48 11.95
C GLN A 29 -43.98 7.20 12.68
N PRO A 30 -43.02 6.28 12.94
CA PRO A 30 -43.27 5.14 13.80
C PRO A 30 -43.38 5.59 15.26
N ALA A 31 -44.35 4.98 15.97
CA ALA A 31 -44.65 5.21 17.39
C ALA A 31 -43.41 4.83 18.26
N VAL A 32 -43.11 5.73 19.20
CA VAL A 32 -42.08 5.51 20.24
C VAL A 32 -42.63 4.47 21.20
N THR A 33 -42.02 3.29 21.23
CA THR A 33 -42.27 2.28 22.27
C THR A 33 -41.38 2.57 23.47
N GLU A 34 -42.00 2.73 24.60
CA GLU A 34 -41.41 2.96 25.93
C GLU A 34 -40.48 1.79 26.32
N SER A 35 -39.19 2.08 26.51
CA SER A 35 -38.19 1.08 26.86
C SER A 35 -38.31 0.68 28.34
N ALA A 36 -38.29 -0.62 28.58
CA ALA A 36 -38.17 -1.23 29.90
C ALA A 36 -36.80 -0.89 30.56
N PRO A 37 -36.72 -0.89 31.90
CA PRO A 37 -35.48 -0.49 32.60
C PRO A 37 -34.33 -1.46 32.34
N VAL A 38 -33.19 -0.89 31.95
CA VAL A 38 -31.93 -1.60 31.79
C VAL A 38 -31.39 -1.95 33.18
N VAL A 39 -31.25 -3.24 33.45
CA VAL A 39 -30.49 -3.75 34.59
C VAL A 39 -29.01 -3.56 34.30
N GLU A 40 -28.36 -2.71 35.04
CA GLU A 40 -26.93 -2.43 34.99
C GLU A 40 -26.18 -3.70 35.44
N ALA A 41 -25.52 -4.39 34.49
CA ALA A 41 -24.63 -5.51 34.80
C ALA A 41 -23.28 -4.93 35.25
N GLU A 42 -22.77 -5.37 36.38
CA GLU A 42 -21.42 -5.05 36.86
C GLU A 42 -20.38 -5.44 35.77
N PRO A 43 -19.37 -4.57 35.51
CA PRO A 43 -18.32 -4.89 34.57
C PRO A 43 -17.49 -6.06 35.10
N ALA A 44 -17.43 -7.13 34.31
CA ALA A 44 -16.48 -8.22 34.55
C ALA A 44 -15.05 -7.65 34.45
N GLU A 45 -14.22 -7.90 35.47
CA GLU A 45 -12.79 -7.59 35.44
C GLU A 45 -12.14 -8.26 34.23
N GLU A 46 -11.62 -7.45 33.31
CA GLU A 46 -10.78 -7.91 32.21
C GLU A 46 -9.51 -8.55 32.80
N PRO A 47 -9.12 -9.77 32.38
CA PRO A 47 -7.84 -10.32 32.80
C PRO A 47 -6.70 -9.44 32.29
N ALA A 48 -5.80 -9.07 33.21
CA ALA A 48 -4.60 -8.29 32.88
C ALA A 48 -3.83 -8.94 31.73
N PRO A 49 -3.32 -8.16 30.76
CA PRO A 49 -2.56 -8.70 29.64
C PRO A 49 -1.32 -9.45 30.16
N GLU A 50 -1.20 -10.71 29.76
CA GLU A 50 0.02 -11.49 30.04
C GLU A 50 1.20 -10.76 29.39
N ALA A 51 2.25 -10.55 30.21
CA ALA A 51 3.45 -9.85 29.80
C ALA A 51 4.05 -10.53 28.56
N SER A 52 4.09 -9.80 27.45
CA SER A 52 4.79 -10.19 26.24
C SER A 52 6.22 -10.58 26.60
N ALA A 53 6.69 -11.72 26.10
CA ALA A 53 8.06 -12.17 26.28
C ALA A 53 9.01 -11.03 25.87
N SER A 54 9.75 -10.50 26.81
CA SER A 54 10.71 -9.43 26.57
C SER A 54 11.77 -9.91 25.57
N VAL A 55 11.74 -9.34 24.37
CA VAL A 55 12.85 -9.48 23.41
C VAL A 55 14.09 -8.96 24.09
N ASP A 56 15.18 -9.74 24.09
CA ASP A 56 16.44 -9.36 24.72
C ASP A 56 17.03 -8.14 24.00
N VAL A 57 16.87 -6.98 24.61
CA VAL A 57 17.26 -5.67 24.08
C VAL A 57 18.78 -5.58 23.83
N SER A 58 19.58 -6.41 24.50
CA SER A 58 21.03 -6.43 24.35
C SER A 58 21.47 -6.93 22.97
N ASP A 59 20.81 -7.96 22.44
CA ASP A 59 21.10 -8.51 21.11
C ASP A 59 20.67 -7.56 19.96
N LEU A 60 19.58 -6.82 20.16
CA LEU A 60 19.15 -5.79 19.19
C LEU A 60 20.14 -4.64 19.12
N SER A 61 20.74 -4.28 20.25
CA SER A 61 21.74 -3.20 20.32
C SER A 61 22.95 -3.49 19.43
N GLU A 62 23.48 -4.72 19.43
CA GLU A 62 24.65 -5.10 18.60
C GLU A 62 24.32 -5.04 17.11
N VAL A 63 23.14 -5.55 16.69
CA VAL A 63 22.71 -5.49 15.29
C VAL A 63 22.53 -4.05 14.82
N VAL A 64 21.93 -3.20 15.66
CA VAL A 64 21.74 -1.78 15.33
C VAL A 64 23.09 -1.08 15.22
N GLN A 65 24.03 -1.34 16.13
CA GLN A 65 25.39 -0.79 16.06
C GLN A 65 26.12 -1.24 14.79
N ASP A 66 25.98 -2.51 14.40
CA ASP A 66 26.55 -3.03 13.17
C ASP A 66 25.94 -2.34 11.93
N LEU A 67 24.63 -2.15 11.89
CA LEU A 67 23.97 -1.43 10.81
C LEU A 67 24.47 0.02 10.70
N TYR A 68 24.60 0.73 11.83
CA TYR A 68 25.15 2.10 11.80
C TYR A 68 26.62 2.12 11.34
N ARG A 69 27.42 1.13 11.69
CA ARG A 69 28.77 1.00 11.16
C ARG A 69 28.78 0.81 9.65
N GLN A 70 27.92 -0.11 9.14
CA GLN A 70 27.76 -0.32 7.69
C GLN A 70 27.30 0.95 6.98
N MET A 71 26.33 1.67 7.54
CA MET A 71 25.84 2.94 6.96
C MET A 71 26.97 3.95 6.83
N LYS A 72 27.83 4.06 7.85
CA LYS A 72 28.99 4.98 7.82
C LYS A 72 30.02 4.59 6.76
N GLU A 73 30.34 3.30 6.66
CA GLU A 73 31.27 2.78 5.65
C GLU A 73 30.73 3.01 4.24
N LYS A 74 29.43 2.71 4.03
CA LYS A 74 28.74 2.94 2.76
C LYS A 74 28.68 4.41 2.37
N LYS A 75 28.47 5.31 3.33
CA LYS A 75 28.51 6.75 3.07
C LYS A 75 29.87 7.21 2.53
N VAL A 76 30.94 6.72 3.13
CA VAL A 76 32.30 7.04 2.66
C VAL A 76 32.54 6.53 1.24
N LEU A 77 32.05 5.31 0.92
CA LEU A 77 32.18 4.74 -0.41
C LEU A 77 31.29 5.48 -1.42
N GLN A 78 30.05 5.80 -1.05
CA GLN A 78 29.13 6.61 -1.83
C GLN A 78 29.77 7.93 -2.29
N ASP A 79 30.41 8.64 -1.37
CA ASP A 79 31.02 9.94 -1.67
C ASP A 79 32.20 9.78 -2.64
N LYS A 80 33.00 8.71 -2.50
CA LYS A 80 34.08 8.39 -3.42
C LYS A 80 33.58 8.07 -4.82
N LEU A 81 32.56 7.23 -4.95
CA LEU A 81 31.98 6.85 -6.24
C LEU A 81 31.35 8.04 -6.93
N TRP A 82 30.65 8.89 -6.17
CA TRP A 82 30.05 10.10 -6.71
C TRP A 82 31.10 11.06 -7.23
N ALA A 83 32.16 11.30 -6.45
CA ALA A 83 33.28 12.13 -6.88
C ALA A 83 33.98 11.58 -8.12
N ALA A 84 34.16 10.27 -8.20
CA ALA A 84 34.75 9.62 -9.40
C ALA A 84 33.83 9.77 -10.62
N ALA A 85 32.52 9.62 -10.44
CA ALA A 85 31.57 9.81 -11.53
C ALA A 85 31.57 11.26 -12.06
N VAL A 86 31.62 12.24 -11.17
CA VAL A 86 31.71 13.66 -11.54
C VAL A 86 33.03 13.98 -12.28
N ALA A 87 34.15 13.34 -11.88
CA ALA A 87 35.43 13.50 -12.55
C ALA A 87 35.44 12.99 -14.00
N ILE A 88 34.63 11.97 -14.30
CA ILE A 88 34.48 11.45 -15.67
C ILE A 88 33.52 12.34 -16.47
N ASN A 89 32.42 12.75 -15.86
CA ASN A 89 31.36 13.53 -16.48
C ASN A 89 30.62 14.33 -15.41
N ASP A 90 30.68 15.66 -15.48
CA ASP A 90 30.07 16.60 -14.54
C ASP A 90 28.55 16.66 -14.65
N TYR A 91 27.96 15.98 -15.62
CA TYR A 91 26.51 15.88 -15.79
C TYR A 91 25.86 15.20 -14.60
N ASN A 92 25.17 15.99 -13.80
CA ASN A 92 24.70 15.60 -12.46
C ASN A 92 23.27 15.06 -12.46
N HIS A 93 22.75 14.62 -13.62
CA HIS A 93 21.42 14.09 -13.72
C HIS A 93 21.44 12.56 -13.47
N VAL A 94 21.12 12.19 -12.25
CA VAL A 94 20.65 10.84 -11.96
C VAL A 94 19.15 10.87 -12.19
N GLY A 95 18.68 10.21 -13.23
CA GLY A 95 17.23 10.13 -13.47
C GLY A 95 16.51 9.55 -12.26
N THR A 96 15.25 9.90 -12.07
CA THR A 96 14.38 9.42 -10.99
C THR A 96 14.38 7.90 -10.80
N TYR A 97 14.74 7.15 -11.84
CA TYR A 97 14.89 5.69 -11.80
C TYR A 97 15.89 5.14 -10.79
N TYR A 98 16.86 5.94 -10.36
CA TYR A 98 17.89 5.47 -9.45
C TYR A 98 17.56 5.73 -7.98
N ASN A 99 16.54 6.54 -7.69
CA ASN A 99 16.17 6.85 -6.31
C ASN A 99 15.74 5.62 -5.52
N GLU A 100 15.34 4.56 -6.22
CA GLU A 100 14.76 3.35 -5.61
C GLU A 100 15.59 2.10 -5.91
N TYR A 101 16.78 2.28 -6.50
CA TYR A 101 17.63 1.16 -6.89
C TYR A 101 18.02 0.30 -5.68
N HIS A 102 17.71 -0.99 -5.74
CA HIS A 102 17.91 -1.99 -4.70
C HIS A 102 17.15 -1.74 -3.37
N MET A 103 16.24 -0.77 -3.28
CA MET A 103 15.58 -0.50 -2.00
C MET A 103 14.81 -1.69 -1.42
N PRO A 104 14.06 -2.49 -2.19
CA PRO A 104 13.37 -3.67 -1.65
C PRO A 104 14.33 -4.70 -1.05
N GLU A 105 15.47 -4.93 -1.71
CA GLU A 105 16.49 -5.85 -1.24
C GLU A 105 17.19 -5.33 0.02
N HIS A 106 17.44 -4.04 0.08
CA HIS A 106 17.96 -3.39 1.28
C HIS A 106 17.00 -3.55 2.46
N SER A 107 15.70 -3.33 2.21
CA SER A 107 14.66 -3.50 3.23
C SER A 107 14.67 -4.92 3.78
N CYS A 108 14.66 -5.93 2.90
CA CYS A 108 14.69 -7.32 3.32
C CYS A 108 15.97 -7.71 4.06
N TYR A 109 17.11 -7.16 3.67
CA TYR A 109 18.36 -7.37 4.41
C TYR A 109 18.28 -6.77 5.82
N VAL A 110 17.88 -5.52 5.95
CA VAL A 110 17.81 -4.82 7.24
C VAL A 110 16.75 -5.45 8.15
N LEU A 111 15.56 -5.71 7.62
CA LEU A 111 14.49 -6.41 8.34
C LEU A 111 14.94 -7.78 8.82
N GLY A 112 15.55 -8.57 7.95
CA GLY A 112 16.05 -9.90 8.29
C GLY A 112 17.08 -9.87 9.42
N ARG A 113 17.99 -8.88 9.42
CA ARG A 113 18.97 -8.69 10.52
C ARG A 113 18.27 -8.32 11.83
N LEU A 114 17.36 -7.34 11.82
CA LEU A 114 16.65 -6.86 13.01
C LEU A 114 15.67 -7.88 13.58
N LEU A 115 15.08 -8.72 12.73
CA LEU A 115 14.13 -9.77 13.10
C LEU A 115 14.79 -11.14 13.35
N LYS A 116 16.13 -11.21 13.38
CA LYS A 116 16.89 -12.46 13.58
C LYS A 116 16.57 -13.55 12.52
N GLN A 117 16.33 -13.14 11.30
CA GLN A 117 16.08 -14.00 10.15
C GLN A 117 17.34 -14.23 9.29
N ASP A 118 18.53 -14.03 9.85
CA ASP A 118 19.82 -14.11 9.15
C ASP A 118 19.98 -15.38 8.30
N LYS A 119 19.44 -16.51 8.76
CA LYS A 119 19.49 -17.78 8.02
C LYS A 119 18.78 -17.74 6.65
N TYR A 120 17.79 -16.85 6.49
CA TYR A 120 17.05 -16.70 5.25
C TYR A 120 17.64 -15.61 4.35
N ILE A 121 18.36 -14.65 4.92
CA ILE A 121 19.02 -13.60 4.14
C ILE A 121 20.46 -13.98 3.77
N ALA A 122 21.14 -14.82 4.56
CA ALA A 122 22.50 -15.29 4.29
C ALA A 122 22.54 -16.29 3.10
N GLY A 123 22.61 -15.79 1.90
CA GLY A 123 22.75 -16.59 0.67
C GLY A 123 21.47 -16.71 -0.17
N THR A 124 20.37 -16.16 0.28
CA THR A 124 19.11 -16.11 -0.47
C THR A 124 18.63 -14.69 -0.76
N VAL A 125 19.01 -13.73 0.08
CA VAL A 125 18.85 -12.34 -0.29
C VAL A 125 19.88 -12.04 -1.34
N MET A 126 19.50 -12.43 -2.52
CA MET A 126 20.18 -12.02 -3.72
C MET A 126 21.71 -12.10 -3.61
N THR A 127 22.31 -12.20 -4.66
CA THR A 127 23.66 -11.72 -4.95
C THR A 127 23.84 -10.22 -4.58
N TYR A 128 22.93 -9.61 -3.79
CA TYR A 128 23.12 -8.30 -3.24
C TYR A 128 24.12 -8.41 -2.08
N ASP A 129 25.37 -8.33 -2.48
CA ASP A 129 26.45 -8.03 -1.58
C ASP A 129 26.55 -6.49 -1.51
N PRO A 130 26.31 -5.88 -0.36
CA PRO A 130 26.54 -4.44 -0.22
C PRO A 130 27.98 -4.06 -0.57
N ASP A 131 28.90 -5.01 -0.58
CA ASP A 131 30.28 -4.82 -0.94
C ASP A 131 30.57 -5.05 -2.45
N TYR A 132 29.63 -5.54 -3.25
CA TYR A 132 29.82 -5.67 -4.70
C TYR A 132 30.09 -4.32 -5.39
N VAL A 133 29.67 -3.24 -4.74
CA VAL A 133 29.86 -1.85 -5.17
C VAL A 133 31.31 -1.37 -5.04
N THR A 134 32.22 -2.23 -4.57
CA THR A 134 33.64 -1.92 -4.54
C THR A 134 34.33 -1.96 -5.91
N ALA A 135 33.63 -2.51 -6.92
CA ALA A 135 34.15 -2.55 -8.27
C ALA A 135 34.33 -1.13 -8.82
N THR A 136 35.53 -0.80 -9.22
CA THR A 136 35.81 0.43 -9.97
C THR A 136 35.38 0.26 -11.40
N THR A 137 34.67 1.23 -11.94
CA THR A 137 34.30 1.28 -13.34
C THR A 137 34.68 2.64 -13.93
N ASP A 138 34.96 2.68 -15.22
CA ASP A 138 35.23 3.93 -15.96
C ASP A 138 33.93 4.58 -16.46
N ASN A 139 32.78 4.01 -16.17
CA ASN A 139 31.48 4.51 -16.60
C ASN A 139 30.87 5.39 -15.50
N ALA A 140 30.76 6.68 -15.77
CA ALA A 140 30.16 7.63 -14.80
C ALA A 140 28.74 7.27 -14.38
N GLN A 141 27.94 6.67 -15.28
CA GLN A 141 26.58 6.25 -14.99
C GLN A 141 26.56 5.08 -14.01
N ASP A 142 27.40 4.07 -14.22
CA ASP A 142 27.49 2.92 -13.32
C ASP A 142 27.96 3.34 -11.92
N LEU A 143 28.95 4.26 -11.85
CA LEU A 143 29.41 4.82 -10.58
C LEU A 143 28.29 5.56 -9.84
N ARG A 144 27.44 6.30 -10.56
CA ARG A 144 26.27 6.99 -9.97
C ARG A 144 25.23 6.00 -9.47
N VAL A 145 24.90 4.97 -10.27
CA VAL A 145 23.97 3.91 -9.85
C VAL A 145 24.45 3.24 -8.56
N MET A 146 25.74 2.90 -8.50
CA MET A 146 26.35 2.34 -7.31
C MET A 146 26.26 3.29 -6.10
N ALA A 147 26.57 4.57 -6.29
CA ALA A 147 26.49 5.59 -5.24
C ALA A 147 25.05 5.76 -4.74
N VAL A 148 24.07 5.75 -5.64
CA VAL A 148 22.64 5.84 -5.27
C VAL A 148 22.19 4.59 -4.51
N SER A 149 22.59 3.39 -4.93
CA SER A 149 22.31 2.16 -4.19
C SER A 149 22.80 2.23 -2.73
N LEU A 150 24.03 2.72 -2.51
CA LEU A 150 24.56 2.91 -1.15
C LEU A 150 23.78 3.96 -0.35
N SER A 151 23.36 5.05 -1.03
CA SER A 151 22.50 6.07 -0.40
C SER A 151 21.17 5.48 0.01
N ASN A 152 20.58 4.67 -0.85
CA ASN A 152 19.30 4.00 -0.58
C ASN A 152 19.40 3.04 0.60
N PHE A 153 20.49 2.25 0.68
CA PHE A 153 20.73 1.42 1.87
C PHE A 153 20.69 2.26 3.15
N ASN A 154 21.38 3.38 3.18
CA ASN A 154 21.44 4.25 4.35
C ASN A 154 20.06 4.81 4.71
N SER A 155 19.27 5.21 3.72
CA SER A 155 17.92 5.73 3.92
C SER A 155 16.99 4.65 4.50
N VAL A 156 16.99 3.47 3.89
CA VAL A 156 16.18 2.32 4.30
C VAL A 156 16.57 1.85 5.69
N ALA A 157 17.87 1.66 5.95
CA ALA A 157 18.34 1.20 7.26
C ALA A 157 17.95 2.19 8.37
N ASN A 158 18.08 3.48 8.12
CA ASN A 158 17.71 4.50 9.10
C ASN A 158 16.20 4.50 9.38
N ALA A 159 15.36 4.34 8.35
CA ALA A 159 13.91 4.25 8.50
C ALA A 159 13.51 3.02 9.33
N ILE A 160 13.94 1.83 8.91
CA ILE A 160 13.57 0.55 9.55
C ILE A 160 14.11 0.43 10.98
N ILE A 161 15.29 0.99 11.29
CA ILE A 161 15.81 1.04 12.66
C ILE A 161 14.87 1.83 13.59
N GLY A 162 14.18 2.85 13.06
CA GLY A 162 13.23 3.65 13.82
C GLY A 162 11.86 2.99 14.06
N GLU A 163 11.56 1.91 13.35
CA GLU A 163 10.27 1.22 13.43
C GLU A 163 10.14 0.36 14.68
N SER A 164 8.90 0.10 15.07
CA SER A 164 8.57 -0.89 16.10
C SER A 164 8.84 -2.32 15.59
N HIS A 165 8.89 -3.27 16.52
CA HIS A 165 9.02 -4.69 16.16
C HIS A 165 7.86 -5.16 15.25
N ASP A 166 6.64 -4.72 15.55
CA ASP A 166 5.44 -5.15 14.84
C ASP A 166 5.41 -4.58 13.40
N GLU A 167 5.81 -3.34 13.21
CA GLU A 167 5.98 -2.73 11.89
C GLU A 167 6.95 -3.55 11.03
N ARG A 168 8.12 -3.88 11.58
CA ARG A 168 9.13 -4.70 10.90
C ARG A 168 8.61 -6.09 10.54
N VAL A 169 7.84 -6.73 11.44
CA VAL A 169 7.24 -8.06 11.16
C VAL A 169 6.25 -7.98 10.02
N ILE A 170 5.40 -6.95 10.00
CA ILE A 170 4.43 -6.72 8.91
C ILE A 170 5.16 -6.54 7.59
N GLU A 171 6.15 -5.65 7.53
CA GLU A 171 6.91 -5.40 6.31
C GLU A 171 7.69 -6.64 5.85
N TRP A 172 8.32 -7.37 6.77
CA TRP A 172 8.98 -8.63 6.46
C TRP A 172 8.04 -9.62 5.79
N ASN A 173 6.86 -9.85 6.37
CA ASN A 173 5.89 -10.81 5.85
C ASN A 173 5.30 -10.37 4.51
N LEU A 174 5.05 -9.08 4.31
CA LEU A 174 4.46 -8.55 3.08
C LEU A 174 5.48 -8.40 1.95
N ASP A 175 6.67 -7.92 2.24
CA ASP A 175 7.61 -7.49 1.19
C ASP A 175 8.73 -8.47 0.93
N CYS A 176 9.11 -9.27 1.91
CA CYS A 176 10.29 -10.13 1.80
C CYS A 176 9.93 -11.61 1.64
N VAL A 177 8.94 -12.10 2.38
CA VAL A 177 8.55 -13.51 2.36
C VAL A 177 7.99 -13.90 1.01
N GLY A 178 8.57 -14.93 0.40
CA GLY A 178 8.22 -15.40 -0.94
C GLY A 178 8.87 -14.59 -2.08
N LYS A 179 9.73 -13.60 -1.75
CA LYS A 179 10.46 -12.76 -2.69
C LYS A 179 11.96 -12.86 -2.44
N PHE A 180 12.76 -12.44 -3.40
CA PHE A 180 14.23 -12.37 -3.31
C PHE A 180 14.89 -13.65 -2.79
N GLY A 181 14.34 -14.82 -3.13
CA GLY A 181 14.84 -16.12 -2.64
C GLY A 181 14.50 -16.44 -1.19
N ILE A 182 13.79 -15.57 -0.48
CA ILE A 182 13.30 -15.81 0.88
C ILE A 182 12.07 -16.73 0.80
N PRO A 183 12.10 -17.93 1.43
CA PRO A 183 11.01 -18.88 1.30
C PRO A 183 9.78 -18.47 2.13
N ARG A 184 8.59 -18.99 1.76
CA ARG A 184 7.34 -18.65 2.47
C ARG A 184 7.32 -19.06 3.94
N GLU A 185 8.02 -20.11 4.32
CA GLU A 185 8.21 -20.56 5.70
C GLU A 185 9.08 -19.62 6.56
N ALA A 186 9.64 -18.58 5.95
CA ALA A 186 10.30 -17.50 6.67
C ALA A 186 9.32 -16.50 7.30
N SER A 187 8.02 -16.67 7.05
CA SER A 187 6.99 -15.85 7.69
C SER A 187 7.08 -15.94 9.21
N ILE A 188 6.99 -14.81 9.87
CA ILE A 188 6.99 -14.70 11.32
C ILE A 188 5.55 -14.73 11.79
N GLU A 189 5.20 -15.73 12.61
CA GLU A 189 3.91 -15.76 13.29
C GLU A 189 3.82 -14.60 14.27
N GLN A 190 2.72 -13.92 14.23
CA GLN A 190 2.40 -12.84 15.14
C GLN A 190 1.82 -13.45 16.42
N VAL A 191 2.60 -13.39 17.49
CA VAL A 191 2.20 -13.99 18.77
C VAL A 191 1.24 -13.05 19.50
N GLY A 192 0.00 -13.49 19.71
CA GLY A 192 -0.90 -12.95 20.72
C GLY A 192 -2.03 -12.04 20.26
N GLN A 193 -2.14 -11.66 19.00
CA GLN A 193 -3.32 -11.00 18.43
C GLN A 193 -3.60 -11.52 17.03
N SER A 194 -4.88 -11.70 16.73
CA SER A 194 -5.33 -12.21 15.44
C SER A 194 -5.21 -11.19 14.32
N SER A 195 -4.82 -9.96 14.60
CA SER A 195 -4.68 -8.90 13.63
C SER A 195 -3.66 -7.87 14.04
N PHE A 196 -2.63 -7.76 13.23
CA PHE A 196 -1.68 -6.68 13.34
C PHE A 196 -2.00 -5.62 12.30
N TYR A 197 -2.24 -4.43 12.78
CA TYR A 197 -2.10 -3.26 11.93
C TYR A 197 -1.48 -2.14 12.76
N VAL A 198 -0.67 -1.38 12.09
CA VAL A 198 -0.14 -0.13 12.61
C VAL A 198 -0.88 0.99 11.91
N ILE A 199 -1.50 1.87 12.68
CA ILE A 199 -2.05 3.12 12.17
C ILE A 199 -1.32 4.23 12.88
N LYS A 200 -0.50 4.98 12.16
CA LYS A 200 0.22 6.13 12.70
C LYS A 200 0.17 7.32 11.74
N ALA A 201 0.05 8.51 12.28
CA ALA A 201 0.18 9.74 11.51
C ALA A 201 1.65 10.18 11.48
N GLU A 202 2.15 10.46 10.29
CA GLU A 202 3.47 11.00 10.04
C GLU A 202 3.35 12.23 9.16
N GLY A 203 3.39 13.41 9.77
CA GLY A 203 3.06 14.66 9.10
C GLY A 203 1.63 14.64 8.57
N ARG A 204 1.46 14.78 7.24
CA ARG A 204 0.15 14.77 6.56
C ARG A 204 -0.27 13.39 6.01
N VAL A 205 0.48 12.36 6.32
CA VAL A 205 0.25 10.99 5.85
C VAL A 205 -0.17 10.11 7.02
N LEU A 206 -1.27 9.40 6.87
CA LEU A 206 -1.69 8.35 7.77
C LEU A 206 -1.22 7.00 7.20
N GLN A 207 -0.25 6.37 7.84
CA GLN A 207 0.19 5.02 7.49
C GLN A 207 -0.78 4.00 8.08
N VAL A 208 -1.25 3.08 7.26
CA VAL A 208 -2.18 2.00 7.64
C VAL A 208 -1.62 0.69 7.13
N LEU A 209 -0.97 -0.06 8.01
CA LEU A 209 -0.29 -1.32 7.71
C LEU A 209 -0.96 -2.48 8.44
N GLY A 210 -1.07 -3.63 7.78
CA GLY A 210 -1.59 -4.88 8.35
C GLY A 210 -2.96 -5.29 7.81
N ASP A 211 -3.57 -6.31 8.45
CA ASP A 211 -4.77 -6.97 7.93
C ASP A 211 -6.06 -6.17 8.13
N ILE A 212 -6.97 -6.33 7.17
CA ILE A 212 -8.30 -5.69 7.20
C ILE A 212 -9.27 -6.60 7.94
N GLU A 213 -9.38 -6.39 9.24
CA GLU A 213 -10.27 -7.17 10.11
C GLU A 213 -11.60 -6.48 10.41
N LYS A 214 -12.44 -7.17 11.17
CA LYS A 214 -13.69 -6.55 11.69
C LYS A 214 -13.37 -5.31 12.52
N GLY A 215 -14.03 -4.21 12.21
CA GLY A 215 -13.81 -2.91 12.86
C GLY A 215 -12.66 -2.09 12.25
N PHE A 216 -12.00 -2.58 11.21
CA PHE A 216 -10.94 -1.84 10.51
C PHE A 216 -11.41 -0.47 10.01
N ALA A 217 -12.60 -0.41 9.40
CA ALA A 217 -13.15 0.85 8.91
C ALA A 217 -13.29 1.90 10.03
N GLN A 218 -13.77 1.48 11.21
CA GLN A 218 -13.91 2.39 12.35
C GLN A 218 -12.56 2.89 12.84
N LYS A 219 -11.53 2.04 12.86
CA LYS A 219 -10.19 2.43 13.26
C LYS A 219 -9.56 3.45 12.31
N VAL A 220 -9.80 3.30 11.01
CA VAL A 220 -9.40 4.31 10.01
C VAL A 220 -10.14 5.63 10.27
N VAL A 221 -11.45 5.58 10.56
CA VAL A 221 -12.24 6.77 10.94
C VAL A 221 -11.62 7.46 12.15
N ASP A 222 -11.41 6.72 13.22
CA ASP A 222 -10.89 7.26 14.49
C ASP A 222 -9.50 7.89 14.31
N ALA A 223 -8.64 7.25 13.51
CA ALA A 223 -7.29 7.74 13.23
C ALA A 223 -7.30 9.03 12.39
N VAL A 224 -8.14 9.12 11.37
CA VAL A 224 -8.29 10.33 10.56
C VAL A 224 -8.89 11.47 11.40
N GLU A 225 -9.92 11.20 12.21
CA GLU A 225 -10.52 12.22 13.07
C GLU A 225 -9.55 12.72 14.15
N ALA A 226 -8.66 11.87 14.64
CA ALA A 226 -7.62 12.23 15.60
C ALA A 226 -6.48 13.06 14.95
N ASN A 227 -6.35 13.04 13.63
CA ASN A 227 -5.29 13.70 12.89
C ASN A 227 -5.87 14.57 11.75
N PRO A 228 -6.47 15.72 12.07
CA PRO A 228 -7.23 16.53 11.09
C PRO A 228 -6.37 17.10 9.94
N ASP A 229 -5.05 17.12 10.09
CA ASP A 229 -4.12 17.60 9.07
C ASP A 229 -3.73 16.54 8.05
N VAL A 230 -4.23 15.30 8.20
CA VAL A 230 -3.97 14.22 7.24
C VAL A 230 -4.64 14.51 5.91
N GLU A 231 -3.88 14.37 4.84
CA GLU A 231 -4.33 14.53 3.46
C GLU A 231 -4.25 13.24 2.66
N GLN A 232 -3.45 12.29 3.12
CA GLN A 232 -3.18 11.05 2.41
C GLN A 232 -3.19 9.85 3.36
N VAL A 233 -3.72 8.72 2.89
CA VAL A 233 -3.64 7.42 3.56
C VAL A 233 -2.71 6.52 2.77
N ALA A 234 -1.59 6.12 3.37
CA ALA A 234 -0.60 5.23 2.80
C ALA A 234 -0.84 3.80 3.30
N LEU A 235 -1.03 2.86 2.38
CA LEU A 235 -1.54 1.52 2.65
C LEU A 235 -0.49 0.44 2.44
N GLY A 236 -0.52 -0.59 3.31
CA GLY A 236 0.20 -1.84 3.13
C GLY A 236 -0.56 -2.96 3.84
N SER A 237 -1.09 -3.96 3.10
CA SER A 237 -1.97 -4.97 3.70
C SER A 237 -2.04 -6.26 2.89
N GLY A 238 -2.08 -7.37 3.59
CA GLY A 238 -2.40 -8.68 3.02
C GLY A 238 -3.87 -8.85 2.61
N GLY A 239 -4.75 -7.92 3.01
CA GLY A 239 -6.18 -7.97 2.74
C GLY A 239 -7.03 -8.33 3.95
N GLY A 240 -8.19 -8.94 3.72
CA GLY A 240 -9.12 -9.36 4.76
C GLY A 240 -10.60 -9.13 4.41
N TYR A 241 -11.36 -8.52 5.31
CA TYR A 241 -12.81 -8.35 5.16
C TYR A 241 -13.17 -7.31 4.09
N VAL A 242 -13.79 -7.78 3.00
CA VAL A 242 -14.20 -6.94 1.85
C VAL A 242 -15.10 -5.78 2.25
N LEU A 243 -16.08 -6.03 3.13
CA LEU A 243 -17.03 -4.98 3.53
C LEU A 243 -16.38 -3.90 4.40
N GLU A 244 -15.41 -4.26 5.22
CA GLU A 244 -14.61 -3.30 5.98
C GLU A 244 -13.73 -2.44 5.04
N ALA A 245 -13.13 -3.07 4.03
CA ALA A 245 -12.37 -2.35 3.01
C ALA A 245 -13.23 -1.34 2.24
N ILE A 246 -14.43 -1.75 1.82
CA ILE A 246 -15.40 -0.87 1.14
C ILE A 246 -15.81 0.29 2.07
N ALA A 247 -16.10 0.01 3.33
CA ALA A 247 -16.50 1.04 4.29
C ALA A 247 -15.38 2.06 4.54
N ALA A 248 -14.14 1.59 4.74
CA ALA A 248 -12.98 2.46 4.90
C ALA A 248 -12.72 3.30 3.63
N GLY A 249 -12.80 2.69 2.45
CA GLY A 249 -12.60 3.41 1.19
C GLY A 249 -13.67 4.49 0.96
N ARG A 250 -14.94 4.22 1.28
CA ARG A 250 -16.00 5.25 1.21
C ARG A 250 -15.74 6.41 2.17
N TYR A 251 -15.28 6.10 3.38
CA TYR A 251 -14.93 7.13 4.34
C TYR A 251 -13.76 8.01 3.83
N ILE A 252 -12.67 7.40 3.38
CA ILE A 252 -11.52 8.09 2.77
C ILE A 252 -11.99 9.03 1.66
N ARG A 253 -12.83 8.54 0.74
CA ARG A 253 -13.42 9.33 -0.33
C ARG A 253 -14.26 10.49 0.18
N SER A 254 -15.08 10.27 1.20
CA SER A 254 -15.97 11.29 1.78
C SER A 254 -15.20 12.43 2.44
N LYS A 255 -13.98 12.15 2.92
CA LYS A 255 -13.06 13.14 3.49
C LYS A 255 -12.20 13.85 2.44
N GLY A 256 -12.27 13.46 1.18
CA GLY A 256 -11.46 14.03 0.12
C GLY A 256 -9.98 13.66 0.20
N LEU A 257 -9.64 12.59 0.90
CA LEU A 257 -8.26 12.15 1.10
C LEU A 257 -7.72 11.43 -0.13
N ASP A 258 -6.43 11.54 -0.35
CA ASP A 258 -5.70 10.73 -1.31
C ASP A 258 -5.28 9.39 -0.70
N THR A 259 -4.96 8.43 -1.54
CA THR A 259 -4.35 7.17 -1.13
C THR A 259 -3.03 6.93 -1.85
N SER A 260 -2.11 6.29 -1.15
CA SER A 260 -0.85 5.79 -1.73
C SER A 260 -0.57 4.37 -1.23
N LEU A 261 0.42 3.73 -1.83
CA LEU A 261 0.93 2.48 -1.31
C LEU A 261 2.22 2.76 -0.54
N TRP A 262 2.22 2.38 0.74
CA TRP A 262 3.45 2.31 1.54
C TRP A 262 4.14 0.98 1.31
N ASN A 263 3.34 -0.04 1.09
CA ASN A 263 3.74 -1.42 0.94
C ASN A 263 2.78 -2.14 -0.02
N ASN A 264 2.98 -3.44 -0.27
CA ASN A 264 2.09 -4.23 -1.10
C ASN A 264 0.66 -4.24 -0.57
N CYS A 265 -0.31 -4.21 -1.48
CA CYS A 265 -1.72 -4.07 -1.18
C CYS A 265 -2.51 -5.19 -1.87
N TYR A 266 -2.86 -6.22 -1.11
CA TYR A 266 -3.39 -7.47 -1.62
C TYR A 266 -4.84 -7.71 -1.24
N SER A 267 -5.54 -8.53 -2.03
CA SER A 267 -6.88 -9.05 -1.73
C SER A 267 -7.94 -7.92 -1.55
N ALA A 268 -8.40 -7.66 -0.33
CA ALA A 268 -9.34 -6.58 -0.03
C ALA A 268 -8.68 -5.19 0.02
N CYS A 269 -7.36 -5.09 0.20
CA CYS A 269 -6.65 -3.83 0.32
C CYS A 269 -6.79 -2.91 -0.90
N PRO A 270 -6.73 -3.39 -2.17
CA PRO A 270 -7.01 -2.54 -3.33
C PRO A 270 -8.35 -1.81 -3.26
N LEU A 271 -9.35 -2.35 -2.57
CA LEU A 271 -10.63 -1.67 -2.39
C LEU A 271 -10.49 -0.44 -1.48
N VAL A 272 -9.68 -0.52 -0.41
CA VAL A 272 -9.37 0.66 0.41
C VAL A 272 -8.64 1.71 -0.43
N PHE A 273 -7.61 1.28 -1.19
CA PHE A 273 -6.82 2.14 -2.06
C PHE A 273 -7.68 2.89 -3.10
N MET A 274 -8.65 2.21 -3.71
CA MET A 274 -9.57 2.81 -4.68
C MET A 274 -10.46 3.89 -4.07
N GLY A 275 -10.58 3.97 -2.74
CA GLY A 275 -11.30 5.02 -2.03
C GLY A 275 -10.68 6.41 -2.18
N GLY A 276 -9.38 6.52 -2.41
CA GLY A 276 -8.71 7.81 -2.55
C GLY A 276 -9.23 8.67 -3.70
N VAL A 277 -9.22 10.00 -3.54
CA VAL A 277 -9.50 10.96 -4.63
C VAL A 277 -8.34 10.93 -5.61
N GLY A 278 -7.16 11.28 -5.16
CA GLY A 278 -5.89 10.93 -5.80
C GLY A 278 -5.46 9.54 -5.35
N ARG A 279 -5.06 8.71 -6.29
CA ARG A 279 -4.55 7.36 -6.02
C ARG A 279 -3.16 7.27 -6.60
N VAL A 280 -2.18 7.37 -5.70
CA VAL A 280 -0.77 7.57 -6.06
C VAL A 280 -0.02 6.27 -5.83
N ASN A 281 0.69 5.81 -6.83
CA ASN A 281 1.63 4.71 -6.68
C ASN A 281 3.02 5.15 -7.12
N TRP A 282 3.98 5.05 -6.19
CA TRP A 282 5.39 5.31 -6.42
C TRP A 282 6.09 3.99 -6.75
N SER A 283 6.55 3.86 -7.96
CA SER A 283 7.40 2.73 -8.30
C SER A 283 8.78 2.84 -7.61
N PRO A 284 9.35 1.72 -7.22
CA PRO A 284 8.95 0.32 -7.41
C PRO A 284 8.07 -0.24 -6.30
N TYR A 285 7.56 0.61 -5.42
CA TYR A 285 6.85 0.18 -4.23
C TYR A 285 5.39 -0.09 -4.47
N GLY A 286 4.98 -1.19 -3.86
CA GLY A 286 3.59 -1.54 -3.70
C GLY A 286 2.97 -2.11 -4.97
N ASP A 287 2.88 -3.44 -4.99
CA ASP A 287 2.07 -4.13 -5.97
C ASP A 287 0.63 -4.21 -5.50
N LEU A 288 -0.30 -4.11 -6.44
CA LEU A 288 -1.69 -4.45 -6.22
C LEU A 288 -1.91 -5.93 -6.56
N GLY A 289 -2.48 -6.67 -5.62
CA GLY A 289 -2.75 -8.09 -5.79
C GLY A 289 -4.23 -8.43 -5.69
N PHE A 290 -4.73 -9.21 -6.64
CA PHE A 290 -6.14 -9.59 -6.77
C PHE A 290 -6.32 -11.10 -6.77
N HIS A 291 -7.35 -11.58 -6.10
CA HIS A 291 -7.82 -12.96 -6.17
C HIS A 291 -9.32 -13.04 -5.92
N GLN A 292 -9.91 -14.21 -6.14
CA GLN A 292 -11.32 -14.46 -5.86
C GLN A 292 -11.63 -14.28 -4.38
N VAL A 293 -12.80 -13.73 -4.07
CA VAL A 293 -13.27 -13.64 -2.68
C VAL A 293 -13.47 -15.05 -2.12
N ALA A 294 -12.99 -15.27 -0.91
CA ALA A 294 -13.16 -16.52 -0.17
C ALA A 294 -14.20 -16.37 0.95
N ASP A 295 -14.81 -17.50 1.31
CA ASP A 295 -15.55 -17.64 2.55
C ASP A 295 -14.60 -17.85 3.74
N GLU A 296 -15.14 -18.01 4.94
CA GLU A 296 -14.39 -18.24 6.19
C GLU A 296 -13.52 -19.51 6.19
N ASN A 297 -13.78 -20.45 5.25
CA ASN A 297 -13.02 -21.68 5.08
C ASN A 297 -11.93 -21.57 3.99
N GLY A 298 -11.74 -20.37 3.42
CA GLY A 298 -10.81 -20.16 2.31
C GLY A 298 -11.32 -20.66 0.95
N THR A 299 -12.60 -21.03 0.84
CA THR A 299 -13.19 -21.50 -0.41
C THR A 299 -13.70 -20.32 -1.24
N ALA A 300 -13.43 -20.34 -2.55
CA ALA A 300 -13.91 -19.29 -3.44
C ALA A 300 -15.45 -19.23 -3.42
N VAL A 301 -15.99 -18.03 -3.16
CA VAL A 301 -17.42 -17.81 -3.31
C VAL A 301 -17.82 -17.78 -4.80
N PRO A 302 -19.02 -18.29 -5.17
CA PRO A 302 -19.43 -18.33 -6.58
C PRO A 302 -19.57 -16.93 -7.18
N VAL A 303 -19.34 -16.80 -8.49
CA VAL A 303 -19.39 -15.52 -9.24
C VAL A 303 -20.70 -14.74 -9.02
N GLY A 304 -21.83 -15.44 -8.82
CA GLY A 304 -23.12 -14.81 -8.51
C GLY A 304 -23.32 -14.40 -7.05
N HIS A 305 -22.31 -14.53 -6.20
CA HIS A 305 -22.43 -14.14 -4.79
C HIS A 305 -22.61 -12.62 -4.66
N PRO A 306 -23.50 -12.12 -3.79
CA PRO A 306 -23.79 -10.68 -3.62
C PRO A 306 -22.57 -9.81 -3.34
N ILE A 307 -21.49 -10.39 -2.79
CA ILE A 307 -20.25 -9.65 -2.52
C ILE A 307 -19.61 -9.07 -3.79
N TYR A 308 -19.71 -9.78 -4.92
CA TYR A 308 -19.20 -9.26 -6.19
C TYR A 308 -20.04 -8.11 -6.73
N GLN A 309 -21.35 -8.12 -6.47
CA GLN A 309 -22.20 -6.97 -6.78
C GLN A 309 -21.80 -5.76 -5.91
N ALA A 310 -21.54 -5.97 -4.61
CA ALA A 310 -21.09 -4.89 -3.73
C ALA A 310 -19.74 -4.31 -4.19
N ILE A 311 -18.81 -5.15 -4.65
CA ILE A 311 -17.52 -4.70 -5.21
C ILE A 311 -17.75 -3.92 -6.51
N PHE A 312 -18.62 -4.42 -7.40
CA PHE A 312 -18.95 -3.75 -8.65
C PHE A 312 -19.52 -2.35 -8.41
N ASP A 313 -20.50 -2.25 -7.52
CA ASP A 313 -21.18 -0.99 -7.19
C ASP A 313 -20.18 0.00 -6.56
N TYR A 314 -19.37 -0.49 -5.63
CA TYR A 314 -18.36 0.32 -4.96
C TYR A 314 -17.28 0.83 -5.93
N THR A 315 -16.73 -0.02 -6.79
CA THR A 315 -15.69 0.40 -7.74
C THR A 315 -16.23 1.38 -8.77
N SER A 316 -17.48 1.20 -9.20
CA SER A 316 -18.20 2.17 -10.03
C SER A 316 -18.38 3.52 -9.33
N GLU A 317 -18.77 3.50 -8.04
CA GLU A 317 -18.91 4.69 -7.19
C GLU A 317 -17.56 5.44 -7.08
N MET A 318 -16.45 4.72 -6.97
CA MET A 318 -15.09 5.29 -6.92
C MET A 318 -14.56 5.74 -8.29
N GLY A 319 -15.33 5.58 -9.36
CA GLY A 319 -14.94 5.94 -10.70
C GLY A 319 -13.87 5.03 -11.31
N VAL A 320 -13.69 3.83 -10.77
CA VAL A 320 -12.80 2.77 -11.26
C VAL A 320 -13.57 1.87 -12.22
N ASP A 321 -12.89 1.27 -13.18
CA ASP A 321 -13.51 0.27 -14.07
C ASP A 321 -13.81 -1.04 -13.32
N PRO A 322 -15.08 -1.33 -13.00
CA PRO A 322 -15.42 -2.51 -12.22
C PRO A 322 -15.19 -3.81 -13.00
N ALA A 323 -15.27 -3.79 -14.33
CA ALA A 323 -15.05 -4.98 -15.15
C ALA A 323 -13.57 -5.38 -15.10
N TYR A 324 -12.66 -4.42 -15.11
CA TYR A 324 -11.24 -4.69 -14.93
C TYR A 324 -10.96 -5.33 -13.58
N VAL A 325 -11.47 -4.73 -12.50
CA VAL A 325 -11.26 -5.24 -11.12
C VAL A 325 -11.76 -6.67 -10.98
N LEU A 326 -13.01 -6.94 -11.39
CA LEU A 326 -13.59 -8.29 -11.31
C LEU A 326 -12.83 -9.30 -12.18
N LYS A 327 -12.39 -8.90 -13.38
CA LYS A 327 -11.54 -9.75 -14.24
C LYS A 327 -10.25 -10.15 -13.53
N ARG A 328 -9.57 -9.19 -12.88
CA ARG A 328 -8.33 -9.47 -12.14
C ARG A 328 -8.59 -10.36 -10.92
N MET A 329 -9.67 -10.11 -10.19
CA MET A 329 -10.06 -10.97 -9.05
C MET A 329 -10.33 -12.41 -9.50
N TRP A 330 -11.03 -12.62 -10.61
CA TRP A 330 -11.35 -13.97 -11.10
C TRP A 330 -10.18 -14.68 -11.77
N SER A 331 -9.07 -14.01 -12.03
CA SER A 331 -7.88 -14.60 -12.64
C SER A 331 -7.12 -15.54 -11.71
N SER A 332 -7.33 -15.45 -10.39
CA SER A 332 -6.64 -16.30 -9.41
C SER A 332 -7.61 -16.84 -8.36
N PRO A 333 -7.46 -18.12 -7.94
CA PRO A 333 -8.21 -18.65 -6.81
C PRO A 333 -7.78 -17.97 -5.50
N PRO A 334 -8.54 -18.15 -4.39
CA PRO A 334 -8.17 -17.57 -3.10
C PRO A 334 -6.78 -17.94 -2.57
N SER A 335 -6.27 -19.11 -2.97
CA SER A 335 -4.94 -19.59 -2.61
C SER A 335 -3.81 -19.01 -3.49
N GLY A 336 -4.14 -18.23 -4.50
CA GLY A 336 -3.21 -17.56 -5.42
C GLY A 336 -3.39 -16.06 -5.42
N MET A 337 -2.59 -15.37 -6.24
CA MET A 337 -2.67 -13.92 -6.40
C MET A 337 -2.33 -13.54 -7.84
N THR A 338 -3.15 -12.70 -8.46
CA THR A 338 -2.80 -11.99 -9.69
C THR A 338 -2.20 -10.66 -9.28
N MET A 339 -0.89 -10.54 -9.48
CA MET A 339 -0.15 -9.31 -9.20
C MET A 339 -0.27 -8.35 -10.38
N VAL A 340 -0.40 -7.07 -10.07
CA VAL A 340 -0.36 -6.00 -11.07
C VAL A 340 0.66 -4.99 -10.57
N GLU A 341 1.74 -4.86 -11.33
CA GLU A 341 2.77 -3.88 -11.02
C GLU A 341 2.22 -2.46 -11.13
N GLY A 342 2.58 -1.61 -10.17
CA GLY A 342 2.00 -0.28 -10.04
C GLY A 342 2.27 0.69 -11.19
N GLN A 343 3.11 0.33 -12.15
CA GLN A 343 3.47 1.15 -13.31
C GLN A 343 2.76 0.77 -14.60
N GLU A 344 1.93 -0.24 -14.57
CA GLU A 344 1.26 -0.68 -15.79
C GLU A 344 0.23 0.35 -16.26
N ASP A 345 0.28 0.69 -17.55
CA ASP A 345 -0.68 1.59 -18.18
C ASP A 345 -2.14 1.12 -17.96
N GLU A 346 -2.35 -0.20 -17.83
CA GLU A 346 -3.65 -0.79 -17.52
C GLU A 346 -4.29 -0.26 -16.24
N LEU A 347 -3.50 0.05 -15.20
CA LEU A 347 -4.01 0.62 -13.94
C LEU A 347 -4.51 2.05 -14.15
N CYS A 348 -3.85 2.80 -15.02
CA CYS A 348 -4.29 4.14 -15.45
C CYS A 348 -5.58 4.03 -16.27
N ASP A 349 -5.63 3.14 -17.26
CA ASP A 349 -6.78 2.96 -18.14
C ASP A 349 -8.02 2.50 -17.35
N ALA A 350 -7.84 1.59 -16.41
CA ALA A 350 -8.87 1.15 -15.48
C ALA A 350 -9.21 2.20 -14.39
N ARG A 351 -8.48 3.30 -14.34
CA ARG A 351 -8.61 4.34 -13.33
C ARG A 351 -8.45 3.84 -11.89
N ILE A 352 -7.71 2.75 -11.70
CA ILE A 352 -7.33 2.27 -10.36
C ILE A 352 -6.33 3.25 -9.74
N ILE A 353 -5.34 3.68 -10.50
CA ILE A 353 -4.42 4.75 -10.14
C ILE A 353 -4.76 6.02 -10.92
N THR A 354 -4.48 7.17 -10.33
CA THR A 354 -4.66 8.49 -10.96
C THR A 354 -3.32 9.17 -11.25
N TRP A 355 -2.26 8.71 -10.59
CA TRP A 355 -0.92 9.19 -10.80
C TRP A 355 0.09 8.06 -10.56
N VAL A 356 1.02 7.94 -11.47
CA VAL A 356 2.25 7.14 -11.35
C VAL A 356 3.41 8.09 -11.60
N GLN A 357 4.64 7.62 -11.33
CA GLN A 357 5.86 8.41 -11.53
C GLN A 357 5.98 9.04 -12.94
N ARG A 358 5.27 8.52 -13.93
CA ARG A 358 5.18 9.07 -15.31
C ARG A 358 3.89 9.84 -15.59
N GLY A 359 2.96 9.87 -14.64
CA GLY A 359 1.61 10.37 -14.80
C GLY A 359 0.72 9.47 -15.66
N CYS A 360 -0.48 9.15 -15.17
CA CYS A 360 -1.53 8.66 -16.06
C CYS A 360 -1.88 9.77 -17.04
N SER A 361 -1.99 9.45 -18.33
CA SER A 361 -2.50 10.39 -19.32
C SER A 361 -3.85 10.88 -18.85
N LYS A 362 -4.08 12.19 -18.80
CA LYS A 362 -5.39 12.71 -18.47
C LYS A 362 -6.37 12.15 -19.48
N PRO A 363 -7.52 11.61 -19.07
CA PRO A 363 -8.57 11.27 -20.01
C PRO A 363 -8.93 12.54 -20.79
N ASN A 364 -8.89 12.45 -22.14
CA ASN A 364 -9.35 13.50 -23.05
C ASN A 364 -10.84 13.78 -22.84
#